data_6829d664523be8a20dbbd39c54626acc
#
_entry.id   6829d664523be8a20dbbd39c54626acc
#
_cell.length_a   1.000
_cell.length_b   1.000
_cell.length_c   1.000
_cell.angle_alpha   90.00
_cell.angle_beta   90.00
_cell.angle_gamma   90.00
#
_symmetry.space_group_name_H-M   'P 1'
#
loop_
_entity.id
_entity.type
_entity.pdbx_description
1 polymer ?
#
loop_
_entity_poly.entity_id
_entity_poly.type
_entity_poly.pdbx_seq_one_letter_code
_entity_poly.pdbx_strand_id
1 'polypeptide(L)'
;LITSAEVVADYLRETRGLKVGVVDLVMFRPFPGDQLSRILKGKKGVVILERLDQPLATDLPIAREVRAVLSKCQENGITPLNMPYPELEMYRQGDTPSLYSGSYGMGSRDLQPEGIIGAVENMLPDGKHKKMFYLSIDFIRDMPYTPKQKIHQEAIQDAYPGIKELGIRGSENPNLMPKEAITVRFHSIGGWGAITTGKNLAMTLYDLLG
;
A
#
# COMPACT_ATOMS: atom_id res chain seq x y z
N LEU A 1 -8.46 1.58 1.85
CA LEU A 1 -7.00 1.62 2.08
C LEU A 1 -6.60 2.71 3.05
N ILE A 2 -6.97 3.98 2.78
CA ILE A 2 -6.43 5.12 3.55
C ILE A 2 -6.76 5.02 5.04
N THR A 3 -8.01 4.81 5.40
CA THR A 3 -8.43 4.63 6.79
C THR A 3 -7.68 3.50 7.49
N SER A 4 -7.50 2.36 6.79
CA SER A 4 -6.72 1.24 7.34
C SER A 4 -5.24 1.62 7.52
N ALA A 5 -4.68 2.40 6.60
CA ALA A 5 -3.30 2.85 6.69
C ALA A 5 -3.10 3.84 7.85
N GLU A 6 -4.04 4.75 8.07
CA GLU A 6 -4.03 5.69 9.21
C GLU A 6 -4.06 4.94 10.55
N VAL A 7 -5.01 4.01 10.70
CA VAL A 7 -5.14 3.21 11.93
C VAL A 7 -3.88 2.36 12.19
N VAL A 8 -3.29 1.76 11.14
CA VAL A 8 -2.03 1.03 11.27
C VAL A 8 -0.87 1.96 11.60
N ALA A 9 -0.82 3.16 11.03
CA ALA A 9 0.22 4.13 11.35
C ALA A 9 0.14 4.59 12.81
N ASP A 10 -1.07 4.83 13.33
CA ASP A 10 -1.30 5.12 14.75
C ASP A 10 -0.83 3.95 15.63
N TYR A 11 -1.25 2.74 15.32
CA TYR A 11 -0.82 1.54 16.01
C TYR A 11 0.71 1.42 16.07
N LEU A 12 1.41 1.61 14.94
CA LEU A 12 2.87 1.52 14.89
C LEU A 12 3.56 2.65 15.67
N ARG A 13 2.97 3.84 15.70
CA ARG A 13 3.46 4.95 16.53
C ARG A 13 3.34 4.66 18.02
N GLU A 14 2.18 4.14 18.43
CA GLU A 14 1.87 3.87 19.83
C GLU A 14 2.63 2.66 20.38
N THR A 15 2.67 1.57 19.61
CA THR A 15 3.21 0.29 20.10
C THR A 15 4.72 0.13 19.86
N ARG A 16 5.25 0.73 18.80
CA ARG A 16 6.65 0.56 18.39
C ARG A 16 7.46 1.86 18.35
N GLY A 17 6.85 2.99 18.65
CA GLY A 17 7.52 4.29 18.62
C GLY A 17 8.00 4.72 17.22
N LEU A 18 7.47 4.13 16.14
CA LEU A 18 7.89 4.42 14.79
C LEU A 18 7.33 5.76 14.32
N LYS A 19 8.18 6.57 13.67
CA LYS A 19 7.77 7.84 13.06
C LYS A 19 7.19 7.60 11.66
N VAL A 20 5.98 7.09 11.59
CA VAL A 20 5.26 6.77 10.36
C VAL A 20 4.14 7.77 10.13
N GLY A 21 3.99 8.24 8.90
CA GLY A 21 2.88 9.08 8.45
C GLY A 21 2.21 8.49 7.22
N VAL A 22 1.00 8.95 6.93
CA VAL A 22 0.22 8.56 5.77
C VAL A 22 -0.02 9.79 4.91
N VAL A 23 0.06 9.63 3.60
CA VAL A 23 -0.31 10.65 2.62
C VAL A 23 -1.43 10.08 1.76
N ASP A 24 -2.58 10.73 1.77
CA ASP A 24 -3.70 10.40 0.90
C ASP A 24 -3.59 11.20 -0.41
N LEU A 25 -3.41 10.48 -1.50
CA LEU A 25 -3.40 11.07 -2.83
C LEU A 25 -4.81 11.03 -3.43
N VAL A 26 -5.62 12.04 -3.13
CA VAL A 26 -7.01 12.12 -3.61
C VAL A 26 -7.10 12.45 -5.10
N MET A 27 -6.12 13.19 -5.63
CA MET A 27 -6.12 13.66 -7.01
C MET A 27 -4.88 13.16 -7.78
N PHE A 28 -5.11 12.42 -8.85
CA PHE A 28 -4.02 11.94 -9.71
C PHE A 28 -3.68 12.93 -10.85
N ARG A 29 -4.64 13.70 -11.31
CA ARG A 29 -4.46 14.75 -12.36
C ARG A 29 -5.28 16.00 -12.03
N PRO A 30 -4.68 17.19 -11.98
CA PRO A 30 -3.23 17.45 -12.06
C PRO A 30 -2.47 16.79 -10.89
N PHE A 31 -1.24 16.34 -11.15
CA PHE A 31 -0.45 15.67 -10.10
C PHE A 31 0.06 16.70 -9.08
N PRO A 32 -0.14 16.51 -7.78
CA PRO A 32 0.21 17.48 -6.75
C PRO A 32 1.71 17.43 -6.38
N GLY A 33 2.56 17.63 -7.39
CA GLY A 33 4.01 17.49 -7.26
C GLY A 33 4.64 18.47 -6.27
N ASP A 34 4.13 19.71 -6.24
CA ASP A 34 4.56 20.75 -5.33
C ASP A 34 4.34 20.37 -3.86
N GLN A 35 3.15 19.87 -3.52
CA GLN A 35 2.82 19.42 -2.17
C GLN A 35 3.63 18.19 -1.78
N LEU A 36 3.73 17.20 -2.68
CA LEU A 36 4.50 15.98 -2.43
C LEU A 36 5.99 16.31 -2.24
N SER A 37 6.55 17.23 -3.02
CA SER A 37 7.94 17.64 -2.87
C SER A 37 8.25 18.18 -1.46
N ARG A 38 7.32 18.95 -0.87
CA ARG A 38 7.45 19.47 0.50
C ARG A 38 7.33 18.37 1.55
N ILE A 39 6.29 17.51 1.41
CA ILE A 39 5.99 16.46 2.39
C ILE A 39 7.10 15.41 2.43
N LEU A 40 7.64 15.03 1.27
CA LEU A 40 8.59 13.92 1.15
C LEU A 40 10.04 14.33 1.42
N LYS A 41 10.36 15.64 1.43
CA LYS A 41 11.71 16.13 1.67
C LYS A 41 12.29 15.63 2.99
N GLY A 42 13.46 15.03 2.93
CA GLY A 42 14.20 14.55 4.11
C GLY A 42 13.58 13.33 4.80
N LYS A 43 12.56 12.69 4.21
CA LYS A 43 12.05 11.41 4.73
C LYS A 43 13.04 10.28 4.42
N LYS A 44 13.15 9.30 5.31
CA LYS A 44 14.05 8.16 5.13
C LYS A 44 13.58 7.20 4.04
N GLY A 45 12.29 6.90 4.03
CA GLY A 45 11.66 6.01 3.08
C GLY A 45 10.21 6.37 2.81
N VAL A 46 9.74 6.06 1.62
CA VAL A 46 8.35 6.23 1.18
C VAL A 46 7.91 4.97 0.47
N VAL A 47 6.82 4.39 0.94
CA VAL A 47 6.11 3.31 0.24
C VAL A 47 4.93 3.90 -0.50
N ILE A 48 4.80 3.56 -1.76
CA ILE A 48 3.67 3.91 -2.60
C ILE A 48 2.87 2.63 -2.83
N LEU A 49 1.62 2.62 -2.35
CA LEU A 49 0.72 1.47 -2.47
C LEU A 49 -0.33 1.74 -3.55
N GLU A 50 -0.36 0.90 -4.56
CA GLU A 50 -1.28 1.02 -5.71
C GLU A 50 -2.09 -0.27 -5.90
N ARG A 51 -3.41 -0.13 -6.12
CA ARG A 51 -4.29 -1.28 -6.34
C ARG A 51 -4.29 -1.69 -7.82
N LEU A 52 -3.13 -1.94 -8.34
CA LEU A 52 -2.96 -2.42 -9.70
C LEU A 52 -1.62 -3.14 -9.86
N ASP A 53 -1.49 -3.88 -10.94
CA ASP A 53 -0.23 -4.40 -11.43
C ASP A 53 -0.07 -4.00 -12.89
N GLN A 54 1.16 -3.73 -13.29
CA GLN A 54 1.53 -3.45 -14.67
C GLN A 54 2.73 -4.34 -15.06
N PRO A 55 2.46 -5.58 -15.46
CA PRO A 55 3.52 -6.44 -16.01
C PRO A 55 4.29 -5.72 -17.12
N LEU A 56 5.59 -5.90 -17.18
CA LEU A 56 6.49 -5.24 -18.13
C LEU A 56 6.73 -3.74 -17.92
N ALA A 57 6.07 -3.09 -16.97
CA ALA A 57 6.41 -1.72 -16.58
C ALA A 57 7.50 -1.72 -15.51
N THR A 58 8.39 -0.73 -15.57
CA THR A 58 9.46 -0.57 -14.57
C THR A 58 8.90 -0.16 -13.20
N ASP A 59 7.88 0.69 -13.21
CA ASP A 59 7.20 1.20 -12.01
C ASP A 59 5.69 1.32 -12.25
N LEU A 60 4.93 1.32 -11.19
CA LEU A 60 3.50 1.62 -11.20
C LEU A 60 3.23 3.12 -11.45
N PRO A 61 2.04 3.51 -11.91
CA PRO A 61 1.74 4.88 -12.34
C PRO A 61 2.07 5.97 -11.34
N ILE A 62 1.63 5.84 -10.08
CA ILE A 62 1.91 6.85 -9.05
C ILE A 62 3.42 6.85 -8.71
N ALA A 63 4.04 5.69 -8.64
CA ALA A 63 5.47 5.59 -8.39
C ALA A 63 6.30 6.32 -9.47
N ARG A 64 5.90 6.24 -10.75
CA ARG A 64 6.55 6.99 -11.84
C ARG A 64 6.42 8.50 -11.66
N GLU A 65 5.22 8.98 -11.32
CA GLU A 65 5.00 10.41 -11.09
C GLU A 65 5.81 10.93 -9.90
N VAL A 66 5.82 10.19 -8.80
CA VAL A 66 6.63 10.55 -7.63
C VAL A 66 8.12 10.58 -7.97
N ARG A 67 8.63 9.58 -8.72
CA ARG A 67 10.03 9.59 -9.17
C ARG A 67 10.34 10.81 -10.04
N ALA A 68 9.44 11.18 -10.95
CA ALA A 68 9.61 12.36 -11.79
C ALA A 68 9.68 13.66 -10.95
N VAL A 69 8.82 13.78 -9.93
CA VAL A 69 8.86 14.93 -9.01
C VAL A 69 10.19 14.96 -8.24
N LEU A 70 10.62 13.83 -7.66
CA LEU A 70 11.87 13.78 -6.90
C LEU A 70 13.09 14.07 -7.78
N SER A 71 13.12 13.59 -9.03
CA SER A 71 14.18 13.90 -9.99
C SER A 71 14.27 15.41 -10.25
N LYS A 72 13.14 16.07 -10.51
CA LYS A 72 13.06 17.52 -10.71
C LYS A 72 13.52 18.29 -9.46
N CYS A 73 13.16 17.81 -8.27
CA CYS A 73 13.66 18.40 -7.01
C CYS A 73 15.19 18.31 -6.89
N GLN A 74 15.78 17.20 -7.32
CA GLN A 74 17.24 17.03 -7.36
C GLN A 74 17.89 17.95 -8.39
N GLU A 75 17.29 18.12 -9.58
CA GLU A 75 17.77 19.08 -10.58
C GLU A 75 17.77 20.51 -10.04
N ASN A 76 16.73 20.93 -9.30
CA ASN A 76 16.72 22.19 -8.58
C ASN A 76 17.89 22.31 -7.59
N GLY A 77 18.27 21.20 -6.93
CA GLY A 77 19.40 21.14 -6.01
C GLY A 77 20.77 21.31 -6.68
N ILE A 78 20.88 20.91 -7.96
CA ILE A 78 22.11 21.08 -8.76
C ILE A 78 22.28 22.55 -9.19
N THR A 79 21.17 23.24 -9.51
CA THR A 79 21.18 24.63 -10.00
C THR A 79 20.37 25.57 -9.10
N PRO A 80 20.78 25.77 -7.85
CA PRO A 80 19.95 26.48 -6.85
C PRO A 80 19.69 27.96 -7.18
N LEU A 81 20.56 28.61 -7.94
CA LEU A 81 20.40 30.02 -8.33
C LEU A 81 19.47 30.20 -9.54
N ASN A 82 19.24 29.14 -10.32
CA ASN A 82 18.37 29.15 -11.49
C ASN A 82 17.63 27.81 -11.58
N MET A 83 16.71 27.59 -10.64
CA MET A 83 15.94 26.35 -10.52
C MET A 83 15.09 26.11 -11.78
N PRO A 84 15.26 25.00 -12.50
CA PRO A 84 14.45 24.70 -13.67
C PRO A 84 12.96 24.45 -13.36
N TYR A 85 12.64 24.10 -12.12
CA TYR A 85 11.28 23.79 -11.64
C TYR A 85 10.97 24.61 -10.37
N PRO A 86 10.73 25.94 -10.49
CA PRO A 86 10.60 26.81 -9.33
C PRO A 86 9.39 26.51 -8.43
N GLU A 87 8.40 25.79 -8.95
CA GLU A 87 7.22 25.32 -8.20
C GLU A 87 7.51 24.14 -7.27
N LEU A 88 8.64 23.45 -7.46
CA LEU A 88 9.03 22.30 -6.66
C LEU A 88 10.12 22.66 -5.64
N GLU A 89 10.20 21.87 -4.57
CA GLU A 89 11.27 21.99 -3.59
C GLU A 89 12.66 21.74 -4.20
N MET A 90 13.64 22.36 -3.64
CA MET A 90 15.06 22.08 -3.91
C MET A 90 15.53 20.97 -2.98
N TYR A 91 16.02 19.85 -3.54
CA TYR A 91 16.57 18.74 -2.77
C TYR A 91 18.10 18.72 -2.85
N ARG A 92 18.72 18.67 -1.68
CA ARG A 92 20.16 18.44 -1.53
C ARG A 92 20.47 16.97 -1.28
N GLN A 93 21.74 16.66 -1.17
CA GLN A 93 22.17 15.31 -0.79
C GLN A 93 21.54 14.91 0.55
N GLY A 94 20.84 13.78 0.57
CA GLY A 94 20.13 13.26 1.74
C GLY A 94 18.66 13.68 1.86
N ASP A 95 18.18 14.64 1.07
CA ASP A 95 16.75 15.03 1.09
C ASP A 95 15.83 14.04 0.38
N THR A 96 16.38 13.26 -0.56
CA THR A 96 15.61 12.31 -1.36
C THR A 96 15.34 11.02 -0.58
N PRO A 97 14.07 10.65 -0.35
CA PRO A 97 13.74 9.41 0.32
C PRO A 97 14.02 8.18 -0.55
N SER A 98 14.29 7.04 0.08
CA SER A 98 14.22 5.76 -0.61
C SER A 98 12.78 5.45 -0.99
N LEU A 99 12.50 5.22 -2.29
CA LEU A 99 11.18 4.83 -2.77
C LEU A 99 11.04 3.31 -2.81
N TYR A 100 9.83 2.88 -2.48
CA TYR A 100 9.36 1.50 -2.53
C TYR A 100 7.97 1.48 -3.16
N SER A 101 7.71 0.53 -4.04
CA SER A 101 6.44 0.38 -4.75
C SER A 101 5.78 -0.93 -4.37
N GLY A 102 4.57 -0.87 -3.86
CA GLY A 102 3.79 -2.02 -3.43
C GLY A 102 2.48 -2.13 -4.21
N SER A 103 2.27 -3.29 -4.85
CA SER A 103 0.99 -3.66 -5.45
C SER A 103 0.13 -4.39 -4.43
N TYR A 104 -1.16 -4.06 -4.35
CA TYR A 104 -2.09 -4.70 -3.44
C TYR A 104 -3.46 -4.94 -4.09
N GLY A 105 -4.28 -5.78 -3.45
CA GLY A 105 -5.69 -5.98 -3.83
C GLY A 105 -5.91 -6.79 -5.09
N MET A 106 -4.89 -7.48 -5.59
CA MET A 106 -5.02 -8.39 -6.72
C MET A 106 -5.97 -9.53 -6.39
N GLY A 107 -6.77 -9.94 -7.35
CA GLY A 107 -7.79 -10.97 -7.14
C GLY A 107 -8.89 -10.56 -6.16
N SER A 108 -9.22 -9.26 -6.07
CA SER A 108 -10.21 -8.70 -5.14
C SER A 108 -9.94 -9.00 -3.66
N ARG A 109 -8.68 -9.16 -3.29
CA ARG A 109 -8.29 -9.39 -1.89
C ARG A 109 -8.24 -8.08 -1.12
N ASP A 110 -8.75 -8.11 0.10
CA ASP A 110 -8.66 -6.98 1.02
C ASP A 110 -7.24 -6.87 1.57
N LEU A 111 -6.77 -5.63 1.70
CA LEU A 111 -5.50 -5.34 2.36
C LEU A 111 -5.72 -5.35 3.88
N GLN A 112 -5.13 -6.33 4.54
CA GLN A 112 -5.16 -6.47 5.99
C GLN A 112 -4.09 -5.59 6.66
N PRO A 113 -4.21 -5.27 7.96
CA PRO A 113 -3.17 -4.56 8.73
C PRO A 113 -1.78 -5.15 8.55
N GLU A 114 -1.66 -6.49 8.54
CA GLU A 114 -0.42 -7.22 8.28
C GLU A 114 0.31 -6.74 7.01
N GLY A 115 -0.44 -6.50 5.93
CA GLY A 115 0.17 -6.06 4.67
C GLY A 115 0.77 -4.66 4.79
N ILE A 116 0.07 -3.74 5.45
CA ILE A 116 0.55 -2.37 5.66
C ILE A 116 1.75 -2.37 6.62
N ILE A 117 1.70 -3.15 7.70
CA ILE A 117 2.82 -3.35 8.62
C ILE A 117 4.04 -3.87 7.85
N GLY A 118 3.87 -4.91 7.04
CA GLY A 118 4.94 -5.46 6.21
C GLY A 118 5.55 -4.46 5.24
N ALA A 119 4.72 -3.58 4.65
CA ALA A 119 5.20 -2.51 3.80
C ALA A 119 6.07 -1.49 4.56
N VAL A 120 5.71 -1.15 5.81
CA VAL A 120 6.51 -0.29 6.69
C VAL A 120 7.79 -1.00 7.11
N GLU A 121 7.71 -2.24 7.58
CA GLU A 121 8.86 -3.04 8.01
C GLU A 121 9.88 -3.24 6.89
N ASN A 122 9.42 -3.37 5.64
CA ASN A 122 10.30 -3.46 4.48
C ASN A 122 11.23 -2.24 4.32
N MET A 123 10.83 -1.07 4.80
CA MET A 123 11.63 0.16 4.73
C MET A 123 12.58 0.36 5.91
N LEU A 124 12.36 -0.32 7.04
CA LEU A 124 13.16 -0.16 8.24
C LEU A 124 14.62 -0.61 8.01
N PRO A 125 15.58 -0.17 8.83
CA PRO A 125 16.99 -0.53 8.65
C PRO A 125 17.29 -2.03 8.61
N ASP A 126 16.50 -2.82 9.33
CA ASP A 126 16.53 -4.28 9.39
C ASP A 126 15.55 -4.96 8.40
N GLY A 127 14.88 -4.16 7.58
CA GLY A 127 13.90 -4.62 6.61
C GLY A 127 14.51 -5.30 5.39
N LYS A 128 13.66 -5.90 4.57
CA LYS A 128 14.08 -6.61 3.34
C LYS A 128 14.49 -5.66 2.21
N HIS A 129 14.11 -4.39 2.27
CA HIS A 129 14.40 -3.35 1.28
C HIS A 129 13.99 -3.69 -0.17
N LYS A 130 12.95 -4.51 -0.34
CA LYS A 130 12.41 -4.83 -1.66
C LYS A 130 11.82 -3.58 -2.29
N LYS A 131 12.36 -3.16 -3.42
CA LYS A 131 11.96 -1.92 -4.12
C LYS A 131 10.60 -2.05 -4.81
N MET A 132 10.27 -3.24 -5.31
CA MET A 132 8.95 -3.64 -5.80
C MET A 132 8.50 -4.87 -5.03
N PHE A 133 7.22 -4.91 -4.63
CA PHE A 133 6.66 -6.04 -3.88
C PHE A 133 5.14 -6.13 -4.02
N TYR A 134 4.63 -7.32 -3.69
CA TYR A 134 3.20 -7.59 -3.64
C TYR A 134 2.73 -7.82 -2.21
N LEU A 135 1.54 -7.30 -1.90
CA LEU A 135 0.84 -7.53 -0.63
C LEU A 135 -0.36 -8.46 -0.83
N SER A 136 -0.74 -9.16 0.22
CA SER A 136 -1.91 -10.04 0.24
C SER A 136 -1.86 -11.21 -0.76
N ILE A 137 -0.66 -11.72 -1.07
CA ILE A 137 -0.51 -12.93 -1.87
C ILE A 137 -0.61 -14.17 -0.96
N ASP A 138 -1.80 -14.41 -0.45
CA ASP A 138 -2.03 -15.46 0.55
C ASP A 138 -1.89 -16.89 0.01
N PHE A 139 -2.09 -17.06 -1.29
CA PHE A 139 -2.03 -18.37 -1.93
C PHE A 139 -0.62 -18.95 -2.10
N ILE A 140 0.41 -18.21 -1.72
CA ILE A 140 1.80 -18.70 -1.69
C ILE A 140 2.31 -18.95 -0.26
N ARG A 141 1.41 -19.06 0.71
CA ARG A 141 1.74 -19.42 2.09
C ARG A 141 2.12 -20.90 2.16
N ASP A 142 3.03 -21.23 3.07
CA ASP A 142 3.27 -22.60 3.48
C ASP A 142 2.11 -23.03 4.40
N MET A 143 1.02 -23.50 3.82
CA MET A 143 -0.19 -23.98 4.51
C MET A 143 -0.58 -25.35 3.97
N PRO A 144 -1.31 -26.16 4.76
CA PRO A 144 -1.91 -27.38 4.22
C PRO A 144 -2.99 -27.02 3.20
N TYR A 145 -2.63 -27.05 1.94
CA TYR A 145 -3.56 -26.81 0.84
C TYR A 145 -4.36 -28.05 0.50
N THR A 146 -5.61 -27.86 0.08
CA THR A 146 -6.36 -28.94 -0.58
C THR A 146 -5.66 -29.28 -1.92
N PRO A 147 -5.82 -30.51 -2.44
CA PRO A 147 -5.18 -30.90 -3.70
C PRO A 147 -5.47 -29.94 -4.86
N LYS A 148 -6.69 -29.42 -4.93
CA LYS A 148 -7.09 -28.44 -5.97
C LYS A 148 -6.36 -27.09 -5.82
N GLN A 149 -6.23 -26.61 -4.60
CA GLN A 149 -5.48 -25.37 -4.32
C GLN A 149 -4.00 -25.53 -4.63
N LYS A 150 -3.43 -26.71 -4.33
CA LYS A 150 -2.03 -27.02 -4.61
C LYS A 150 -1.72 -26.97 -6.12
N ILE A 151 -2.54 -27.61 -6.94
CA ILE A 151 -2.39 -27.58 -8.40
C ILE A 151 -2.43 -26.13 -8.92
N HIS A 152 -3.37 -25.32 -8.44
CA HIS A 152 -3.49 -23.92 -8.84
C HIS A 152 -2.27 -23.09 -8.41
N GLN A 153 -1.78 -23.33 -7.22
CA GLN A 153 -0.60 -22.63 -6.69
C GLN A 153 0.68 -23.00 -7.44
N GLU A 154 0.86 -24.28 -7.75
CA GLU A 154 1.99 -24.76 -8.57
C GLU A 154 1.95 -24.11 -9.95
N ALA A 155 0.79 -24.10 -10.61
CA ALA A 155 0.64 -23.45 -11.92
C ALA A 155 0.97 -21.94 -11.91
N ILE A 156 0.63 -21.22 -10.83
CA ILE A 156 0.99 -19.81 -10.69
C ILE A 156 2.50 -19.65 -10.48
N GLN A 157 3.10 -20.48 -9.63
CA GLN A 157 4.55 -20.40 -9.37
C GLN A 157 5.37 -20.78 -10.60
N ASP A 158 4.91 -21.73 -11.40
CA ASP A 158 5.54 -22.09 -12.65
C ASP A 158 5.46 -20.97 -13.70
N ALA A 159 4.29 -20.29 -13.76
CA ALA A 159 4.11 -19.15 -14.67
C ALA A 159 4.87 -17.89 -14.21
N TYR A 160 5.00 -17.69 -12.89
CA TYR A 160 5.62 -16.52 -12.29
C TYR A 160 6.59 -16.92 -11.17
N PRO A 161 7.76 -17.48 -11.48
CA PRO A 161 8.70 -18.04 -10.49
C PRO A 161 9.12 -17.06 -9.39
N GLY A 162 9.23 -15.76 -9.73
CA GLY A 162 9.64 -14.72 -8.79
C GLY A 162 8.54 -14.21 -7.84
N ILE A 163 7.30 -14.65 -8.00
CA ILE A 163 6.17 -14.05 -7.25
C ILE A 163 6.30 -14.27 -5.73
N LYS A 164 6.78 -15.44 -5.30
CA LYS A 164 7.01 -15.75 -3.89
C LYS A 164 8.06 -14.85 -3.27
N GLU A 165 9.10 -14.54 -4.02
CA GLU A 165 10.18 -13.67 -3.56
C GLU A 165 9.73 -12.20 -3.45
N LEU A 166 8.82 -11.77 -4.32
CA LEU A 166 8.28 -10.42 -4.30
C LEU A 166 7.20 -10.22 -3.24
N GLY A 167 6.62 -11.29 -2.70
CA GLY A 167 5.62 -11.21 -1.64
C GLY A 167 6.20 -10.67 -0.33
N ILE A 168 5.48 -9.77 0.30
CA ILE A 168 5.79 -9.23 1.63
C ILE A 168 4.61 -9.46 2.57
N ARG A 169 4.93 -9.82 3.81
CA ARG A 169 4.00 -9.92 4.93
C ARG A 169 4.61 -9.21 6.13
N GLY A 170 3.76 -8.63 6.95
CA GLY A 170 4.14 -8.07 8.23
C GLY A 170 4.37 -9.14 9.30
N SER A 171 5.06 -8.75 10.35
CA SER A 171 5.38 -9.60 11.50
C SER A 171 4.13 -9.96 12.32
N GLU A 172 3.05 -9.19 12.20
CA GLU A 172 1.81 -9.38 12.93
C GLU A 172 0.59 -8.91 12.13
N ASN A 173 -0.61 -9.37 12.55
CA ASN A 173 -1.89 -8.93 12.00
C ASN A 173 -2.84 -8.57 13.14
N PRO A 174 -2.69 -7.38 13.75
CA PRO A 174 -3.50 -6.97 14.90
C PRO A 174 -4.95 -6.74 14.48
N ASN A 175 -5.88 -7.08 15.38
CA ASN A 175 -7.27 -6.67 15.23
C ASN A 175 -7.40 -5.22 15.69
N LEU A 176 -7.50 -4.30 14.74
CA LEU A 176 -7.62 -2.86 14.97
C LEU A 176 -9.08 -2.36 14.91
N MET A 177 -10.04 -3.27 14.84
CA MET A 177 -11.47 -2.91 14.92
C MET A 177 -11.83 -2.46 16.35
N PRO A 178 -12.74 -1.50 16.50
CA PRO A 178 -13.30 -1.17 17.81
C PRO A 178 -13.82 -2.44 18.50
N LYS A 179 -13.71 -2.49 19.84
CA LYS A 179 -14.09 -3.69 20.61
C LYS A 179 -15.56 -4.10 20.40
N GLU A 180 -16.42 -3.12 20.12
CA GLU A 180 -17.85 -3.31 19.90
C GLU A 180 -18.23 -3.50 18.43
N ALA A 181 -17.25 -3.49 17.53
CA ALA A 181 -17.51 -3.66 16.11
C ALA A 181 -17.93 -5.09 15.77
N ILE A 182 -19.00 -5.22 15.01
CA ILE A 182 -19.49 -6.49 14.49
C ILE A 182 -19.20 -6.54 12.99
N THR A 183 -18.54 -7.58 12.55
CA THR A 183 -18.29 -7.82 11.13
C THR A 183 -19.30 -8.86 10.60
N VAL A 184 -20.08 -8.47 9.60
CA VAL A 184 -21.00 -9.38 8.91
C VAL A 184 -20.49 -9.59 7.48
N ARG A 185 -20.27 -10.85 7.10
CA ARG A 185 -19.83 -11.22 5.76
C ARG A 185 -20.91 -12.02 5.04
N PHE A 186 -21.35 -11.51 3.90
CA PHE A 186 -22.27 -12.21 3.03
C PHE A 186 -21.50 -12.96 1.95
N HIS A 187 -21.74 -14.28 1.83
CA HIS A 187 -21.22 -15.09 0.76
C HIS A 187 -22.37 -15.40 -0.22
N SER A 188 -22.20 -15.02 -1.48
CA SER A 188 -23.24 -15.24 -2.47
C SER A 188 -22.65 -15.33 -3.88
N ILE A 189 -23.42 -15.92 -4.76
CA ILE A 189 -23.18 -15.88 -6.20
C ILE A 189 -23.86 -14.63 -6.76
N GLY A 190 -23.29 -14.02 -7.80
CA GLY A 190 -23.85 -12.83 -8.45
C GLY A 190 -25.34 -13.04 -8.82
N GLY A 191 -26.17 -12.03 -8.55
CA GLY A 191 -27.61 -12.08 -8.79
C GLY A 191 -28.46 -12.60 -7.62
N TRP A 192 -27.89 -13.13 -6.56
CA TRP A 192 -28.64 -13.70 -5.42
C TRP A 192 -29.05 -12.66 -4.36
N GLY A 193 -28.93 -11.37 -4.65
CA GLY A 193 -29.42 -10.31 -3.80
C GLY A 193 -28.57 -9.98 -2.57
N ALA A 194 -27.35 -10.50 -2.46
CA ALA A 194 -26.47 -10.23 -1.30
C ALA A 194 -26.20 -8.73 -1.10
N ILE A 195 -26.06 -7.97 -2.17
CA ILE A 195 -25.84 -6.51 -2.10
C ILE A 195 -27.07 -5.83 -1.50
N THR A 196 -28.29 -6.21 -1.95
CA THR A 196 -29.55 -5.66 -1.42
C THR A 196 -29.73 -6.02 0.04
N THR A 197 -29.48 -7.29 0.41
CA THR A 197 -29.56 -7.76 1.80
C THR A 197 -28.55 -7.03 2.68
N GLY A 198 -27.31 -6.87 2.23
CA GLY A 198 -26.27 -6.13 2.96
C GLY A 198 -26.64 -4.66 3.16
N LYS A 199 -27.14 -4.02 2.10
CA LYS A 199 -27.62 -2.63 2.18
C LYS A 199 -28.78 -2.49 3.18
N ASN A 200 -29.78 -3.34 3.10
CA ASN A 200 -30.93 -3.29 4.00
C ASN A 200 -30.51 -3.53 5.46
N LEU A 201 -29.61 -4.49 5.71
CA LEU A 201 -29.07 -4.70 7.06
C LEU A 201 -28.33 -3.47 7.56
N ALA A 202 -27.47 -2.87 6.75
CA ALA A 202 -26.71 -1.69 7.12
C ALA A 202 -27.63 -0.49 7.43
N MET A 203 -28.66 -0.27 6.61
CA MET A 203 -29.66 0.78 6.84
C MET A 203 -30.45 0.53 8.14
N THR A 204 -30.92 -0.70 8.35
CA THR A 204 -31.66 -1.06 9.57
C THR A 204 -30.79 -0.86 10.81
N LEU A 205 -29.53 -1.26 10.78
CA LEU A 205 -28.60 -1.05 11.90
C LEU A 205 -28.32 0.43 12.13
N TYR A 206 -28.16 1.22 11.09
CA TYR A 206 -28.02 2.67 11.19
C TYR A 206 -29.23 3.33 11.83
N ASP A 207 -30.45 2.95 11.42
CA ASP A 207 -31.71 3.49 11.98
C ASP A 207 -31.94 3.09 13.44
N LEU A 208 -31.43 1.91 13.85
CA LEU A 208 -31.61 1.38 15.21
C LEU A 208 -30.56 1.88 16.22
N LEU A 209 -29.34 2.11 15.74
CA LEU A 209 -28.17 2.38 16.61
C LEU A 209 -27.70 3.83 16.52
N GLY A 210 -28.18 4.60 15.56
CA GLY A 210 -27.89 6.04 15.39
C GLY A 210 -26.65 6.27 14.57
#